data_a637497d9f248c81430cc260c9d5f4d7
#
_entry.id   a637497d9f248c81430cc260c9d5f4d7
#
_cell.length_a   1.000
_cell.length_b   1.000
_cell.length_c   1.000
_cell.angle_alpha   90.00
_cell.angle_beta   90.00
_cell.angle_gamma   90.00
#
_symmetry.space_group_name_H-M   'P 1'
#
loop_
_entity.id
_entity.type
_entity.pdbx_description
1 polymer ?
#
loop_
_entity_poly.entity_id
_entity_poly.type
_entity_poly.pdbx_seq_one_letter_code
_entity_poly.pdbx_strand_id
1 'polypeptide(L)'
;NNALSLYGLKVPVEPFYKEHTIGGMIANNFAGELSAHFGKIGDYVKQLEVVLSTGDVIQTGRLSKRELNRKKGIQNIEGEIYRRLDSMLVDKGSLLTDLITEGDIDNSGYESIILVKEKDGSFDLMPLFFASQGTLGIISEVILQAEYVDDEIDYVLAEFESYDKARDAIDFVMTLDPVVLDLYDSELLALAEKYGKMIPTVDDKKEEKSKVVVLAGFNDRKKSKSKLKKISKIWTKNETRFVLSNESNYENFSKIKDIVELYMNDEKNGVRVPVMDNAYVPLNFVGEYVSQVKALAKKHMTEMPLYGSALSGVYNVRPGFDLSSLSDRQKVFKLLVDYAEIINSVEGSITGNAAEGRVKSIISKKSTNEQLLDIYAEIKDVFDPKDILNPGVKSEVSLKEMITNLRKDYDEGIIKE
;
A
#
# COMPACT_ATOMS: atom_id res chain seq x y z
N ASN A 1 -4.28 -15.52 11.03
CA ASN A 1 -3.08 -15.85 11.81
C ASN A 1 -3.37 -16.62 13.10
N ASN A 2 -4.48 -16.37 13.83
CA ASN A 2 -4.80 -17.08 15.08
C ASN A 2 -4.79 -18.62 14.96
N ALA A 3 -5.31 -19.19 13.86
CA ALA A 3 -5.25 -20.64 13.62
C ALA A 3 -3.84 -21.14 13.32
N LEU A 4 -3.03 -20.34 12.64
CA LEU A 4 -1.64 -20.67 12.27
C LEU A 4 -0.68 -20.57 13.45
N SER A 5 -0.95 -19.68 14.42
CA SER A 5 -0.10 -19.51 15.61
C SER A 5 0.03 -20.78 16.46
N LEU A 6 -0.97 -21.68 16.42
CA LEU A 6 -0.91 -23.00 17.08
C LEU A 6 0.22 -23.88 16.52
N TYR A 7 0.67 -23.61 15.32
CA TYR A 7 1.76 -24.32 14.63
C TYR A 7 3.04 -23.48 14.55
N GLY A 8 3.07 -22.31 15.18
CA GLY A 8 4.19 -21.37 15.10
C GLY A 8 4.33 -20.71 13.72
N LEU A 9 3.28 -20.73 12.91
CA LEU A 9 3.24 -20.20 11.56
C LEU A 9 2.40 -18.92 11.49
N LYS A 10 2.71 -18.06 10.52
CA LYS A 10 1.84 -16.94 10.15
C LYS A 10 1.99 -16.55 8.68
N VAL A 11 1.02 -15.81 8.16
CA VAL A 11 1.15 -14.99 6.97
C VAL A 11 1.55 -13.60 7.47
N PRO A 12 2.76 -13.09 7.18
CA PRO A 12 3.30 -11.86 7.78
C PRO A 12 2.79 -10.59 7.10
N VAL A 13 1.56 -10.64 6.61
CA VAL A 13 0.85 -9.50 6.01
C VAL A 13 -0.35 -9.19 6.89
N GLU A 14 -0.14 -8.30 7.85
CA GLU A 14 -1.17 -7.91 8.80
C GLU A 14 -1.74 -6.54 8.45
N PRO A 15 -3.07 -6.42 8.25
CA PRO A 15 -3.70 -5.14 8.01
C PRO A 15 -3.78 -4.31 9.30
N PHE A 16 -3.74 -2.98 9.17
CA PHE A 16 -3.96 -2.08 10.30
C PHE A 16 -5.35 -2.24 10.92
N TYR A 17 -6.36 -2.57 10.09
CA TYR A 17 -7.72 -2.81 10.54
C TYR A 17 -8.01 -4.31 10.58
N LYS A 18 -8.51 -4.80 11.70
CA LYS A 18 -8.79 -6.24 11.93
C LYS A 18 -9.93 -6.82 11.07
N GLU A 19 -10.70 -5.97 10.43
CA GLU A 19 -11.93 -6.33 9.70
C GLU A 19 -11.71 -6.66 8.22
N HIS A 20 -10.44 -6.69 7.75
CA HIS A 20 -10.17 -7.04 6.37
C HIS A 20 -10.41 -8.53 6.10
N THR A 21 -11.14 -8.83 5.03
CA THR A 21 -11.24 -10.21 4.53
C THR A 21 -10.00 -10.57 3.71
N ILE A 22 -9.61 -11.84 3.69
CA ILE A 22 -8.47 -12.31 2.88
C ILE A 22 -8.70 -12.02 1.39
N GLY A 23 -9.91 -12.28 0.88
CA GLY A 23 -10.26 -11.97 -0.51
C GLY A 23 -10.14 -10.48 -0.85
N GLY A 24 -10.56 -9.60 0.08
CA GLY A 24 -10.41 -8.15 -0.05
C GLY A 24 -8.94 -7.69 -0.03
N MET A 25 -8.11 -8.29 0.83
CA MET A 25 -6.67 -8.03 0.87
C MET A 25 -6.00 -8.41 -0.46
N ILE A 26 -6.32 -9.57 -1.03
CA ILE A 26 -5.78 -10.04 -2.31
C ILE A 26 -6.27 -9.15 -3.46
N ALA A 27 -7.56 -8.86 -3.49
CA ALA A 27 -8.15 -7.99 -4.52
C ALA A 27 -7.61 -6.55 -4.49
N ASN A 28 -7.02 -6.12 -3.37
CA ASN A 28 -6.32 -4.85 -3.23
C ASN A 28 -4.79 -4.97 -3.33
N ASN A 29 -4.26 -6.18 -3.41
CA ASN A 29 -2.84 -6.51 -3.30
C ASN A 29 -2.18 -5.84 -2.08
N PHE A 30 -2.82 -6.02 -0.95
CA PHE A 30 -2.50 -5.30 0.28
C PHE A 30 -1.07 -5.60 0.77
N ALA A 31 -0.40 -4.56 1.24
CA ALA A 31 0.87 -4.63 1.93
C ALA A 31 0.69 -4.18 3.39
N GLY A 32 1.11 -5.01 4.33
CA GLY A 32 1.16 -4.69 5.75
C GLY A 32 2.48 -4.05 6.18
N GLU A 33 2.63 -3.83 7.48
CA GLU A 33 3.81 -3.20 8.09
C GLU A 33 5.13 -3.92 7.73
N LEU A 34 5.13 -5.24 7.75
CA LEU A 34 6.32 -6.06 7.46
C LEU A 34 6.49 -6.41 5.98
N SER A 35 5.58 -5.95 5.11
CA SER A 35 5.56 -6.37 3.70
C SER A 35 6.76 -5.88 2.90
N ALA A 36 7.43 -4.81 3.32
CA ALA A 36 8.67 -4.37 2.69
C ALA A 36 9.80 -5.40 2.81
N HIS A 37 9.76 -6.25 3.86
CA HIS A 37 10.72 -7.31 4.08
C HIS A 37 10.18 -8.68 3.65
N PHE A 38 8.91 -8.97 3.97
CA PHE A 38 8.31 -10.29 3.74
C PHE A 38 7.45 -10.38 2.47
N GLY A 39 7.19 -9.28 1.78
CA GLY A 39 6.34 -9.26 0.58
C GLY A 39 4.87 -8.89 0.87
N LYS A 40 4.10 -8.73 -0.21
CA LYS A 40 2.67 -8.41 -0.18
C LYS A 40 1.82 -9.67 -0.06
N ILE A 41 0.52 -9.54 0.16
CA ILE A 41 -0.39 -10.69 0.27
C ILE A 41 -0.36 -11.59 -0.96
N GLY A 42 -0.18 -11.02 -2.17
CA GLY A 42 -0.07 -11.77 -3.42
C GLY A 42 1.07 -12.79 -3.43
N ASP A 43 2.19 -12.50 -2.75
CA ASP A 43 3.36 -13.39 -2.71
C ASP A 43 3.09 -14.69 -1.94
N TYR A 44 2.08 -14.67 -1.07
CA TYR A 44 1.65 -15.81 -0.25
C TYR A 44 0.53 -16.63 -0.89
N VAL A 45 -0.09 -16.15 -1.97
CA VAL A 45 -1.17 -16.86 -2.65
C VAL A 45 -0.60 -17.99 -3.52
N LYS A 46 -1.16 -19.20 -3.36
CA LYS A 46 -0.82 -20.37 -4.18
C LYS A 46 -1.90 -20.75 -5.16
N GLN A 47 -3.16 -20.49 -4.79
CA GLN A 47 -4.31 -20.77 -5.65
C GLN A 47 -5.49 -19.90 -5.19
N LEU A 48 -6.31 -19.50 -6.14
CA LEU A 48 -7.58 -18.81 -5.93
C LEU A 48 -8.72 -19.64 -6.55
N GLU A 49 -9.86 -19.65 -5.86
CA GLU A 49 -11.14 -19.92 -6.46
C GLU A 49 -11.86 -18.59 -6.68
N VAL A 50 -12.38 -18.39 -7.89
CA VAL A 50 -12.98 -17.12 -8.31
C VAL A 50 -14.33 -17.37 -8.96
N VAL A 51 -15.34 -16.63 -8.50
CA VAL A 51 -16.67 -16.59 -9.11
C VAL A 51 -16.68 -15.47 -10.16
N LEU A 52 -16.95 -15.82 -11.42
CA LEU A 52 -17.00 -14.91 -12.56
C LEU A 52 -18.33 -14.16 -12.64
N SER A 53 -18.41 -13.17 -13.54
CA SER A 53 -19.63 -12.37 -13.79
C SER A 53 -20.83 -13.21 -14.25
N THR A 54 -20.61 -14.37 -14.82
CA THR A 54 -21.64 -15.33 -15.24
C THR A 54 -22.15 -16.24 -14.12
N GLY A 55 -21.48 -16.25 -12.95
CA GLY A 55 -21.70 -17.20 -11.86
C GLY A 55 -20.90 -18.50 -12.01
N ASP A 56 -20.15 -18.68 -13.09
CA ASP A 56 -19.22 -19.80 -13.21
C ASP A 56 -18.07 -19.65 -12.21
N VAL A 57 -17.55 -20.78 -11.71
CA VAL A 57 -16.46 -20.84 -10.76
C VAL A 57 -15.22 -21.38 -11.45
N ILE A 58 -14.11 -20.66 -11.36
CA ILE A 58 -12.81 -21.10 -11.85
C ILE A 58 -11.80 -21.23 -10.72
N GLN A 59 -10.83 -22.12 -10.92
CA GLN A 59 -9.64 -22.20 -10.05
C GLN A 59 -8.42 -21.78 -10.84
N THR A 60 -7.65 -20.85 -10.23
CA THR A 60 -6.39 -20.40 -10.82
C THR A 60 -5.28 -21.39 -10.52
N GLY A 61 -4.19 -21.28 -11.25
CA GLY A 61 -2.97 -22.03 -11.04
C GLY A 61 -2.13 -22.04 -12.30
N ARG A 62 -0.84 -22.28 -12.12
CA ARG A 62 0.09 -22.32 -13.22
C ARG A 62 -0.18 -23.52 -14.12
N LEU A 63 -0.52 -23.25 -15.38
CA LEU A 63 -0.79 -24.23 -16.43
C LEU A 63 0.42 -24.41 -17.33
N SER A 64 0.77 -25.66 -17.63
CA SER A 64 1.68 -25.97 -18.73
C SER A 64 1.01 -25.62 -20.07
N LYS A 65 1.80 -25.48 -21.13
CA LYS A 65 1.32 -25.25 -22.49
C LYS A 65 0.26 -26.27 -22.94
N ARG A 66 0.39 -27.54 -22.49
CA ARG A 66 -0.58 -28.59 -22.81
C ARG A 66 -1.92 -28.36 -22.10
N GLU A 67 -1.86 -27.96 -20.82
CA GLU A 67 -3.06 -27.66 -20.03
C GLU A 67 -3.77 -26.39 -20.51
N LEU A 68 -3.00 -25.36 -20.87
CA LEU A 68 -3.54 -24.17 -21.50
C LEU A 68 -4.34 -24.52 -22.78
N ASN A 69 -3.77 -25.34 -23.68
CA ASN A 69 -4.47 -25.76 -24.89
C ASN A 69 -5.75 -26.55 -24.58
N ARG A 70 -5.75 -27.35 -23.51
CA ARG A 70 -6.97 -28.04 -23.06
C ARG A 70 -8.02 -27.04 -22.54
N LYS A 71 -7.60 -26.05 -21.72
CA LYS A 71 -8.52 -25.00 -21.23
C LYS A 71 -9.10 -24.18 -22.40
N LYS A 72 -8.30 -23.79 -23.39
CA LYS A 72 -8.76 -23.09 -24.59
C LYS A 72 -9.78 -23.88 -25.41
N GLY A 73 -9.79 -25.21 -25.29
CA GLY A 73 -10.78 -26.09 -25.99
C GLY A 73 -12.14 -26.13 -25.30
N ILE A 74 -12.29 -25.63 -24.10
CA ILE A 74 -13.57 -25.64 -23.35
C ILE A 74 -14.53 -24.61 -23.98
N GLN A 75 -15.80 -25.01 -24.19
CA GLN A 75 -16.83 -24.17 -24.81
C GLN A 75 -17.69 -23.45 -23.76
N ASN A 76 -17.04 -22.71 -22.87
CA ASN A 76 -17.69 -21.88 -21.84
C ASN A 76 -16.88 -20.60 -21.64
N ILE A 77 -17.29 -19.74 -20.69
CA ILE A 77 -16.62 -18.46 -20.37
C ILE A 77 -15.15 -18.68 -19.94
N GLU A 78 -14.84 -19.73 -19.18
CA GLU A 78 -13.47 -20.03 -18.79
C GLU A 78 -12.57 -20.27 -20.01
N GLY A 79 -13.00 -21.10 -20.96
CA GLY A 79 -12.26 -21.35 -22.18
C GLY A 79 -12.12 -20.09 -23.06
N GLU A 80 -13.12 -19.22 -23.05
CA GLU A 80 -13.08 -17.94 -23.77
C GLU A 80 -12.05 -16.99 -23.14
N ILE A 81 -11.99 -16.88 -21.81
CA ILE A 81 -10.98 -16.09 -21.10
C ILE A 81 -9.58 -16.53 -21.53
N TYR A 82 -9.28 -17.82 -21.46
CA TYR A 82 -7.96 -18.34 -21.85
C TYR A 82 -7.64 -18.09 -23.34
N ARG A 83 -8.60 -18.22 -24.24
CA ARG A 83 -8.40 -17.93 -25.68
C ARG A 83 -8.09 -16.47 -25.93
N ARG A 84 -8.91 -15.57 -25.38
CA ARG A 84 -8.78 -14.12 -25.62
C ARG A 84 -7.50 -13.56 -25.01
N LEU A 85 -7.19 -13.93 -23.76
CA LEU A 85 -5.96 -13.46 -23.11
C LEU A 85 -4.69 -14.04 -23.76
N ASP A 86 -4.68 -15.33 -24.17
CA ASP A 86 -3.53 -15.89 -24.87
C ASP A 86 -3.31 -15.20 -26.22
N SER A 87 -4.37 -14.90 -26.98
CA SER A 87 -4.29 -14.12 -28.24
C SER A 87 -3.75 -12.71 -27.97
N MET A 88 -4.32 -12.00 -26.99
CA MET A 88 -3.89 -10.66 -26.62
C MET A 88 -2.40 -10.61 -26.26
N LEU A 89 -1.91 -11.57 -25.46
CA LEU A 89 -0.51 -11.65 -25.07
C LEU A 89 0.42 -12.03 -26.22
N VAL A 90 -0.05 -12.77 -27.22
CA VAL A 90 0.71 -13.02 -28.47
C VAL A 90 0.79 -11.74 -29.31
N ASP A 91 -0.33 -11.03 -29.45
CA ASP A 91 -0.43 -9.88 -30.36
C ASP A 91 0.18 -8.60 -29.77
N LYS A 92 0.03 -8.40 -28.45
CA LYS A 92 0.42 -7.17 -27.73
C LYS A 92 1.55 -7.36 -26.71
N GLY A 93 2.13 -8.56 -26.59
CA GLY A 93 3.14 -8.87 -25.57
C GLY A 93 4.38 -7.99 -25.65
N SER A 94 4.87 -7.68 -26.84
CA SER A 94 5.99 -6.75 -27.04
C SER A 94 5.64 -5.34 -26.52
N LEU A 95 4.48 -4.82 -26.89
CA LEU A 95 4.01 -3.51 -26.43
C LEU A 95 3.88 -3.47 -24.91
N LEU A 96 3.34 -4.54 -24.29
CA LEU A 96 3.21 -4.62 -22.83
C LEU A 96 4.57 -4.57 -22.13
N THR A 97 5.58 -5.31 -22.65
CA THR A 97 6.93 -5.28 -22.08
C THR A 97 7.68 -3.97 -22.32
N ASP A 98 7.31 -3.21 -23.33
CA ASP A 98 7.86 -1.87 -23.58
C ASP A 98 7.25 -0.81 -22.66
N LEU A 99 6.00 -1.01 -22.24
CA LEU A 99 5.25 -0.05 -21.42
C LEU A 99 5.23 -0.38 -19.93
N ILE A 100 5.44 -1.63 -19.54
CA ILE A 100 5.42 -2.10 -18.15
C ILE A 100 6.72 -2.82 -17.85
N THR A 101 7.49 -2.32 -16.88
CA THR A 101 8.69 -2.97 -16.39
C THR A 101 8.31 -3.97 -15.30
N GLU A 102 8.76 -5.23 -15.39
CA GLU A 102 8.40 -6.30 -14.44
C GLU A 102 8.74 -5.94 -12.98
N GLY A 103 9.82 -5.17 -12.77
CA GLY A 103 10.24 -4.72 -11.43
C GLY A 103 9.45 -3.55 -10.86
N ASP A 104 8.68 -2.85 -11.68
CA ASP A 104 7.97 -1.61 -11.34
C ASP A 104 6.45 -1.74 -11.44
N ILE A 105 5.93 -2.96 -11.36
CA ILE A 105 4.48 -3.23 -11.47
C ILE A 105 3.73 -2.46 -10.38
N ASP A 106 2.86 -1.56 -10.83
CA ASP A 106 1.97 -0.78 -9.99
C ASP A 106 0.67 -1.55 -9.68
N ASN A 107 -0.05 -1.12 -8.65
CA ASN A 107 -1.37 -1.65 -8.32
C ASN A 107 -2.51 -0.94 -9.09
N SER A 108 -2.21 0.00 -9.98
CA SER A 108 -3.18 0.61 -10.88
C SER A 108 -3.45 -0.28 -12.10
N GLY A 109 -4.62 -0.14 -12.70
CA GLY A 109 -4.99 -0.91 -13.88
C GLY A 109 -4.85 -2.43 -13.69
N TYR A 110 -4.32 -3.10 -14.72
CA TYR A 110 -4.05 -4.55 -14.73
C TYR A 110 -2.62 -4.82 -15.21
N GLU A 111 -1.63 -4.10 -14.68
CA GLU A 111 -0.22 -4.24 -15.09
C GLU A 111 0.32 -5.65 -14.89
N SER A 112 -0.23 -6.39 -13.92
CA SER A 112 0.10 -7.80 -13.67
C SER A 112 -0.21 -8.73 -14.85
N ILE A 113 -0.84 -8.25 -15.94
CA ILE A 113 -1.03 -8.99 -17.18
C ILE A 113 0.29 -9.52 -17.77
N ILE A 114 1.39 -8.83 -17.58
CA ILE A 114 2.72 -9.27 -18.05
C ILE A 114 3.22 -10.54 -17.35
N LEU A 115 2.68 -10.86 -16.16
CA LEU A 115 3.01 -12.04 -15.38
C LEU A 115 2.17 -13.27 -15.73
N VAL A 116 1.13 -13.11 -16.56
CA VAL A 116 0.18 -14.18 -16.89
C VAL A 116 0.80 -15.26 -17.76
N LYS A 117 1.72 -14.90 -18.65
CA LYS A 117 2.36 -15.83 -19.57
C LYS A 117 3.88 -15.72 -19.47
N GLU A 118 4.52 -16.80 -19.09
CA GLU A 118 5.97 -16.87 -18.98
C GLU A 118 6.66 -17.27 -20.29
N LYS A 119 7.97 -17.08 -20.34
CA LYS A 119 8.82 -17.41 -21.54
C LYS A 119 8.81 -18.88 -21.89
N ASP A 120 8.59 -19.78 -20.94
CA ASP A 120 8.45 -21.22 -21.15
C ASP A 120 7.08 -21.63 -21.73
N GLY A 121 6.16 -20.66 -21.85
CA GLY A 121 4.80 -20.84 -22.32
C GLY A 121 3.81 -21.32 -21.28
N SER A 122 4.21 -21.36 -20.00
CA SER A 122 3.28 -21.53 -18.88
C SER A 122 2.36 -20.32 -18.76
N PHE A 123 1.16 -20.54 -18.17
CA PHE A 123 0.11 -19.55 -18.13
C PHE A 123 -0.62 -19.60 -16.80
N ASP A 124 -0.75 -18.46 -16.12
CA ASP A 124 -1.45 -18.35 -14.84
C ASP A 124 -2.33 -17.09 -14.82
N LEU A 125 -3.61 -17.26 -14.55
CA LEU A 125 -4.53 -16.13 -14.39
C LEU A 125 -4.42 -15.44 -13.03
N MET A 126 -3.80 -16.09 -12.05
CA MET A 126 -3.79 -15.62 -10.66
C MET A 126 -3.26 -14.17 -10.50
N PRO A 127 -2.18 -13.74 -11.16
CA PRO A 127 -1.68 -12.36 -11.04
C PRO A 127 -2.71 -11.29 -11.38
N LEU A 128 -3.64 -11.54 -12.31
CA LEU A 128 -4.67 -10.58 -12.69
C LEU A 128 -5.68 -10.27 -11.57
N PHE A 129 -5.82 -11.17 -10.60
CA PHE A 129 -6.72 -10.94 -9.47
C PHE A 129 -6.07 -10.11 -8.36
N PHE A 130 -4.74 -9.97 -8.36
CA PHE A 130 -4.04 -9.06 -7.46
C PHE A 130 -4.32 -7.61 -7.88
N ALA A 131 -4.70 -6.79 -6.91
CA ALA A 131 -5.14 -5.41 -7.14
C ALA A 131 -6.37 -5.25 -8.09
N SER A 132 -7.05 -6.33 -8.47
CA SER A 132 -8.23 -6.28 -9.36
C SER A 132 -9.45 -5.56 -8.77
N GLN A 133 -9.52 -5.44 -7.44
CA GLN A 133 -10.62 -4.80 -6.71
C GLN A 133 -12.00 -5.38 -7.01
N GLY A 134 -12.05 -6.69 -7.30
CA GLY A 134 -13.30 -7.39 -7.62
C GLY A 134 -13.89 -7.05 -8.99
N THR A 135 -13.14 -6.41 -9.89
CA THR A 135 -13.61 -6.06 -11.24
C THR A 135 -13.56 -7.22 -12.23
N LEU A 136 -12.79 -8.27 -11.95
CA LEU A 136 -12.61 -9.45 -12.81
C LEU A 136 -13.31 -10.71 -12.25
N GLY A 137 -13.68 -10.70 -10.96
CA GLY A 137 -14.32 -11.82 -10.28
C GLY A 137 -14.33 -11.61 -8.77
N ILE A 138 -15.08 -12.47 -8.07
CA ILE A 138 -15.16 -12.48 -6.61
C ILE A 138 -14.35 -13.66 -6.09
N ILE A 139 -13.35 -13.41 -5.28
CA ILE A 139 -12.50 -14.44 -4.66
C ILE A 139 -13.30 -15.11 -3.54
N SER A 140 -13.58 -16.41 -3.68
CA SER A 140 -14.37 -17.23 -2.75
C SER A 140 -13.51 -18.09 -1.84
N GLU A 141 -12.42 -18.69 -2.38
CA GLU A 141 -11.46 -19.49 -1.62
C GLU A 141 -10.03 -19.17 -1.99
N VAL A 142 -9.11 -19.36 -1.04
CA VAL A 142 -7.69 -19.06 -1.21
C VAL A 142 -6.84 -20.13 -0.54
N ILE A 143 -5.82 -20.62 -1.23
CA ILE A 143 -4.72 -21.38 -0.63
C ILE A 143 -3.55 -20.42 -0.41
N LEU A 144 -3.17 -20.24 0.87
CA LEU A 144 -2.05 -19.38 1.27
C LEU A 144 -0.85 -20.20 1.74
N GLN A 145 0.33 -19.75 1.41
CA GLN A 145 1.56 -20.17 2.08
C GLN A 145 1.68 -19.44 3.43
N ALA A 146 2.16 -20.14 4.44
CA ALA A 146 2.53 -19.56 5.72
C ALA A 146 3.99 -19.89 6.03
N GLU A 147 4.62 -19.09 6.88
CA GLU A 147 6.03 -19.26 7.24
C GLU A 147 6.28 -19.02 8.73
N TYR A 148 7.46 -19.41 9.20
CA TYR A 148 7.92 -19.11 10.55
C TYR A 148 8.48 -17.70 10.59
N VAL A 149 7.87 -16.82 11.35
CA VAL A 149 8.32 -15.43 11.55
C VAL A 149 8.56 -15.20 13.04
N ASP A 150 9.72 -14.64 13.38
CA ASP A 150 9.97 -14.20 14.74
C ASP A 150 9.21 -12.90 15.00
N ASP A 151 8.31 -12.92 15.97
CA ASP A 151 7.49 -11.77 16.34
C ASP A 151 8.22 -10.78 17.29
N GLU A 152 9.35 -11.20 17.89
CA GLU A 152 10.14 -10.32 18.72
C GLU A 152 11.01 -9.40 17.86
N ILE A 153 10.75 -8.11 17.92
CA ILE A 153 11.47 -7.09 17.16
C ILE A 153 12.20 -6.17 18.14
N ASP A 154 13.53 -6.11 18.04
CA ASP A 154 14.31 -5.11 18.75
C ASP A 154 14.29 -3.79 17.99
N TYR A 155 13.87 -2.69 18.64
CA TYR A 155 13.65 -1.40 18.02
C TYR A 155 14.69 -0.35 18.42
N VAL A 156 14.87 0.63 17.53
CA VAL A 156 15.49 1.93 17.82
C VAL A 156 14.65 3.04 17.19
N LEU A 157 14.44 4.10 17.94
CA LEU A 157 13.79 5.32 17.47
C LEU A 157 14.79 6.46 17.52
N ALA A 158 14.87 7.25 16.47
CA ALA A 158 15.72 8.44 16.41
C ALA A 158 14.94 9.66 15.90
N GLU A 159 15.36 10.83 16.35
CA GLU A 159 14.77 12.12 16.02
C GLU A 159 15.73 12.97 15.19
N PHE A 160 15.19 13.62 14.16
CA PHE A 160 15.96 14.45 13.23
C PHE A 160 15.29 15.82 13.02
N GLU A 161 16.11 16.84 12.80
CA GLU A 161 15.65 18.20 12.52
C GLU A 161 15.08 18.38 11.10
N SER A 162 15.44 17.47 10.18
CA SER A 162 14.98 17.50 8.78
C SER A 162 15.00 16.11 8.16
N TYR A 163 14.25 15.93 7.07
CA TYR A 163 14.25 14.71 6.28
C TYR A 163 15.60 14.43 5.62
N ASP A 164 16.36 15.48 5.22
CA ASP A 164 17.69 15.28 4.64
C ASP A 164 18.67 14.68 5.67
N LYS A 165 18.60 15.13 6.93
CA LYS A 165 19.39 14.52 8.01
C LYS A 165 18.94 13.10 8.34
N ALA A 166 17.64 12.82 8.25
CA ALA A 166 17.09 11.48 8.44
C ALA A 166 17.53 10.53 7.32
N ARG A 167 17.66 11.00 6.08
CA ARG A 167 18.04 10.17 4.94
C ARG A 167 19.36 9.46 5.12
N ASP A 168 20.42 10.15 5.54
CA ASP A 168 21.72 9.52 5.76
C ASP A 168 21.66 8.42 6.83
N ALA A 169 20.81 8.61 7.85
CA ALA A 169 20.56 7.59 8.87
C ALA A 169 19.76 6.41 8.32
N ILE A 170 18.77 6.66 7.48
CA ILE A 170 17.95 5.64 6.81
C ILE A 170 18.83 4.79 5.89
N ASP A 171 19.62 5.42 5.01
CA ASP A 171 20.53 4.74 4.09
C ASP A 171 21.48 3.81 4.84
N PHE A 172 22.02 4.26 5.97
CA PHE A 172 22.87 3.41 6.80
C PHE A 172 22.09 2.24 7.42
N VAL A 173 20.91 2.49 7.99
CA VAL A 173 20.07 1.44 8.60
C VAL A 173 19.65 0.40 7.58
N MET A 174 19.31 0.80 6.35
CA MET A 174 18.97 -0.12 5.25
C MET A 174 20.09 -1.14 4.97
N THR A 175 21.36 -0.75 5.10
CA THR A 175 22.50 -1.70 4.93
C THR A 175 22.54 -2.80 5.99
N LEU A 176 21.77 -2.68 7.06
CA LEU A 176 21.69 -3.62 8.16
C LEU A 176 20.50 -4.58 8.05
N ASP A 177 19.74 -4.53 6.95
CA ASP A 177 18.59 -5.38 6.70
C ASP A 177 17.56 -5.32 7.86
N PRO A 178 16.88 -4.18 8.06
CA PRO A 178 15.81 -4.02 9.04
C PRO A 178 14.51 -4.67 8.52
N VAL A 179 13.61 -5.06 9.43
CA VAL A 179 12.24 -5.52 9.08
C VAL A 179 11.21 -4.40 9.20
N VAL A 180 11.53 -3.36 9.96
CA VAL A 180 10.76 -2.11 10.08
C VAL A 180 11.72 -0.94 9.86
N LEU A 181 11.32 0.01 9.02
CA LEU A 181 12.01 1.30 8.87
C LEU A 181 10.99 2.36 8.48
N ASP A 182 10.36 2.94 9.49
CA ASP A 182 9.24 3.85 9.33
C ASP A 182 9.62 5.29 9.67
N LEU A 183 8.92 6.21 8.99
CA LEU A 183 9.02 7.64 9.19
C LEU A 183 7.70 8.20 9.70
N TYR A 184 7.79 9.11 10.67
CA TYR A 184 6.66 9.84 11.21
C TYR A 184 7.00 11.32 11.33
N ASP A 185 6.10 12.21 10.90
CA ASP A 185 6.16 13.61 11.29
C ASP A 185 6.03 13.73 12.81
N SER A 186 6.84 14.58 13.44
CA SER A 186 6.80 14.80 14.89
C SER A 186 5.44 15.34 15.38
N GLU A 187 4.67 15.95 14.50
CA GLU A 187 3.28 16.38 14.78
C GLU A 187 2.37 15.20 15.17
N LEU A 188 2.62 14.00 14.61
CA LEU A 188 1.88 12.79 14.98
C LEU A 188 2.23 12.32 16.41
N LEU A 189 3.50 12.44 16.82
CA LEU A 189 3.93 12.07 18.16
C LEU A 189 3.33 13.04 19.19
N ALA A 190 3.28 14.34 18.89
CA ALA A 190 2.65 15.33 19.74
C ALA A 190 1.13 15.06 19.94
N LEU A 191 0.48 14.49 18.92
CA LEU A 191 -0.91 14.05 19.03
C LEU A 191 -1.05 12.88 20.02
N ALA A 192 -0.13 11.91 19.99
CA ALA A 192 -0.14 10.78 20.91
C ALA A 192 0.02 11.25 22.37
N GLU A 193 0.94 12.17 22.64
CA GLU A 193 1.12 12.78 23.97
C GLU A 193 -0.18 13.46 24.43
N LYS A 194 -0.83 14.23 23.58
CA LYS A 194 -2.12 14.90 23.86
C LYS A 194 -3.21 13.90 24.26
N TYR A 195 -3.23 12.70 23.71
CA TYR A 195 -4.18 11.63 24.05
C TYR A 195 -3.67 10.72 25.19
N GLY A 196 -2.58 11.09 25.87
CA GLY A 196 -2.04 10.33 27.00
C GLY A 196 -1.49 8.95 26.63
N LYS A 197 -1.13 8.74 25.35
CA LYS A 197 -0.48 7.50 24.90
C LYS A 197 1.01 7.57 25.22
N MET A 198 1.50 6.52 25.86
CA MET A 198 2.94 6.38 26.13
C MET A 198 3.63 5.90 24.84
N ILE A 199 4.45 6.77 24.27
CA ILE A 199 5.30 6.49 23.11
C ILE A 199 6.76 6.58 23.53
N PRO A 200 7.69 5.94 22.81
CA PRO A 200 9.11 6.12 23.06
C PRO A 200 9.49 7.58 22.78
N THR A 201 10.05 8.24 23.79
CA THR A 201 10.55 9.60 23.65
C THR A 201 12.05 9.63 23.89
N VAL A 202 12.75 10.47 23.15
CA VAL A 202 14.15 10.78 23.42
C VAL A 202 14.19 11.88 24.49
N ASP A 203 14.97 11.69 25.55
CA ASP A 203 15.03 12.55 26.72
C ASP A 203 15.21 14.05 26.37
N ASP A 204 14.28 14.89 26.82
CA ASP A 204 14.06 16.24 26.30
C ASP A 204 14.88 17.27 27.09
N LYS A 205 16.13 17.49 26.72
CA LYS A 205 16.95 18.56 27.25
C LYS A 205 17.28 19.71 26.29
N LYS A 206 16.77 19.68 25.05
CA LYS A 206 16.99 20.75 24.05
C LYS A 206 15.66 21.29 23.55
N GLU A 207 15.57 22.62 23.46
CA GLU A 207 14.40 23.39 22.98
C GLU A 207 14.13 23.25 21.47
N GLU A 208 14.98 22.58 20.69
CA GLU A 208 14.77 22.37 19.26
C GLU A 208 13.83 21.20 19.02
N LYS A 209 12.66 21.49 18.48
CA LYS A 209 11.67 20.49 18.09
C LYS A 209 12.19 19.70 16.89
N SER A 210 12.31 18.38 17.04
CA SER A 210 12.50 17.46 15.92
C SER A 210 11.36 17.63 14.90
N LYS A 211 11.63 17.40 13.61
CA LYS A 211 10.63 17.48 12.56
C LYS A 211 10.21 16.11 12.06
N VAL A 212 11.11 15.14 12.16
CA VAL A 212 10.87 13.78 11.69
C VAL A 212 11.43 12.77 12.67
N VAL A 213 10.73 11.68 12.83
CA VAL A 213 11.10 10.54 13.66
C VAL A 213 11.27 9.32 12.76
N VAL A 214 12.34 8.58 12.99
CA VAL A 214 12.65 7.31 12.29
C VAL A 214 12.59 6.18 13.31
N LEU A 215 11.78 5.17 13.02
CA LEU A 215 11.69 3.93 13.75
C LEU A 215 12.33 2.82 12.94
N ALA A 216 13.32 2.13 13.49
CA ALA A 216 13.88 0.92 12.87
C ALA A 216 13.71 -0.30 13.78
N GLY A 217 13.42 -1.45 13.18
CA GLY A 217 13.21 -2.71 13.89
C GLY A 217 13.95 -3.88 13.24
N PHE A 218 14.42 -4.83 14.07
CA PHE A 218 15.15 -6.02 13.65
C PHE A 218 14.63 -7.24 14.40
N ASN A 219 14.29 -8.31 13.70
CA ASN A 219 13.72 -9.55 14.26
C ASN A 219 14.68 -10.75 14.30
N ASP A 220 15.95 -10.58 13.93
CA ASP A 220 16.96 -11.64 14.05
C ASP A 220 17.52 -11.67 15.48
N ARG A 221 16.96 -12.52 16.33
CA ARG A 221 17.35 -12.66 17.77
C ARG A 221 18.86 -12.75 18.00
N LYS A 222 19.63 -13.31 17.05
CA LYS A 222 21.08 -13.49 17.21
C LYS A 222 21.86 -12.25 16.79
N LYS A 223 21.36 -11.46 15.85
CA LYS A 223 22.10 -10.35 15.24
C LYS A 223 21.51 -8.97 15.59
N SER A 224 20.23 -8.87 15.98
CA SER A 224 19.56 -7.59 16.26
C SER A 224 20.34 -6.74 17.27
N LYS A 225 20.77 -7.32 18.39
CA LYS A 225 21.57 -6.61 19.39
C LYS A 225 22.91 -6.08 18.85
N SER A 226 23.53 -6.82 17.92
CA SER A 226 24.77 -6.39 17.26
C SER A 226 24.52 -5.26 16.26
N LYS A 227 23.39 -5.33 15.52
CA LYS A 227 22.94 -4.27 14.60
C LYS A 227 22.64 -2.99 15.38
N LEU A 228 21.86 -3.08 16.45
CA LEU A 228 21.57 -1.94 17.32
C LEU A 228 22.83 -1.30 17.93
N LYS A 229 23.80 -2.12 18.34
CA LYS A 229 25.10 -1.62 18.84
C LYS A 229 25.87 -0.84 17.78
N LYS A 230 25.83 -1.28 16.50
CA LYS A 230 26.45 -0.51 15.40
C LYS A 230 25.74 0.82 15.19
N ILE A 231 24.41 0.81 15.18
CA ILE A 231 23.61 2.04 15.04
C ILE A 231 23.93 3.01 16.17
N SER A 232 23.86 2.56 17.42
CA SER A 232 24.17 3.39 18.60
C SER A 232 25.54 4.04 18.51
N LYS A 233 26.57 3.28 18.10
CA LYS A 233 27.95 3.81 17.97
C LYS A 233 28.05 4.93 16.95
N ILE A 234 27.38 4.78 15.79
CA ILE A 234 27.43 5.78 14.72
C ILE A 234 26.59 6.99 15.08
N TRP A 235 25.38 6.79 15.60
CA TRP A 235 24.48 7.87 15.95
C TRP A 235 25.01 8.69 17.14
N THR A 236 25.61 8.04 18.15
CA THR A 236 26.31 8.77 19.22
C THR A 236 27.44 9.65 18.68
N LYS A 237 28.24 9.13 17.73
CA LYS A 237 29.29 9.92 17.08
C LYS A 237 28.77 11.11 16.30
N ASN A 238 27.59 10.97 15.69
CA ASN A 238 26.94 12.02 14.89
C ASN A 238 26.02 12.92 15.72
N GLU A 239 26.03 12.79 17.05
CA GLU A 239 25.18 13.53 17.98
C GLU A 239 23.67 13.36 17.69
N THR A 240 23.29 12.27 17.02
CA THR A 240 21.88 11.93 16.76
C THR A 240 21.20 11.55 18.07
N ARG A 241 20.02 12.08 18.32
CA ARG A 241 19.17 11.73 19.46
C ARG A 241 18.42 10.43 19.16
N PHE A 242 18.53 9.43 20.02
CA PHE A 242 17.87 8.14 19.85
C PHE A 242 17.57 7.44 21.17
N VAL A 243 16.63 6.50 21.14
CA VAL A 243 16.28 5.58 22.23
C VAL A 243 16.18 4.15 21.71
N LEU A 244 16.66 3.19 22.48
CA LEU A 244 16.58 1.76 22.17
C LEU A 244 15.43 1.10 22.93
N SER A 245 14.82 0.08 22.34
CA SER A 245 13.88 -0.78 23.06
C SER A 245 14.62 -1.61 24.12
N ASN A 246 13.92 -1.86 25.21
CA ASN A 246 14.31 -2.75 26.30
C ASN A 246 13.05 -3.31 26.97
N GLU A 247 13.19 -4.21 27.94
CA GLU A 247 12.05 -4.85 28.60
C GLU A 247 11.05 -3.86 29.20
N SER A 248 11.49 -2.69 29.66
CA SER A 248 10.61 -1.70 30.31
C SER A 248 9.84 -0.80 29.34
N ASN A 249 10.32 -0.60 28.11
CA ASN A 249 9.72 0.30 27.12
C ASN A 249 9.27 -0.39 25.82
N TYR A 250 9.45 -1.70 25.71
CA TYR A 250 9.13 -2.47 24.49
C TYR A 250 7.71 -2.25 24.00
N GLU A 251 6.75 -2.27 24.93
CA GLU A 251 5.33 -2.08 24.61
C GLU A 251 5.06 -0.72 23.96
N ASN A 252 5.80 0.32 24.37
CA ASN A 252 5.66 1.65 23.77
C ASN A 252 6.13 1.67 22.32
N PHE A 253 7.20 0.92 22.00
CA PHE A 253 7.67 0.80 20.61
C PHE A 253 6.69 0.03 19.73
N SER A 254 6.16 -1.10 20.21
CA SER A 254 5.23 -1.92 19.44
C SER A 254 3.89 -1.21 19.16
N LYS A 255 3.55 -0.21 19.98
CA LYS A 255 2.33 0.59 19.87
C LYS A 255 2.50 1.92 19.13
N ILE A 256 3.71 2.24 18.65
CA ILE A 256 3.92 3.55 17.97
C ILE A 256 3.00 3.72 16.75
N LYS A 257 2.66 2.64 16.07
CA LYS A 257 1.71 2.62 14.95
C LYS A 257 0.29 3.04 15.34
N ASP A 258 -0.11 2.88 16.60
CA ASP A 258 -1.44 3.28 17.10
C ASP A 258 -1.63 4.80 17.01
N ILE A 259 -0.53 5.57 16.85
CA ILE A 259 -0.55 7.02 16.59
C ILE A 259 -1.30 7.33 15.30
N VAL A 260 -1.14 6.50 14.27
CA VAL A 260 -1.84 6.66 12.99
C VAL A 260 -3.35 6.49 13.18
N GLU A 261 -3.77 5.50 13.99
CA GLU A 261 -5.18 5.30 14.33
C GLU A 261 -5.76 6.50 15.10
N LEU A 262 -5.00 7.03 16.07
CA LEU A 262 -5.39 8.25 16.79
C LEU A 262 -5.57 9.43 15.84
N TYR A 263 -4.64 9.62 14.91
CA TYR A 263 -4.73 10.69 13.91
C TYR A 263 -5.94 10.52 13.01
N MET A 264 -6.25 9.29 12.62
CA MET A 264 -7.40 8.98 11.78
C MET A 264 -8.75 9.28 12.47
N ASN A 265 -8.79 9.14 13.80
CA ASN A 265 -9.97 9.33 14.63
C ASN A 265 -10.05 10.73 15.26
N ASP A 266 -9.07 11.63 15.01
CA ASP A 266 -9.11 13.00 15.52
C ASP A 266 -10.09 13.87 14.69
N GLU A 267 -11.30 14.01 15.16
CA GLU A 267 -12.42 14.71 14.47
C GLU A 267 -12.23 16.24 14.35
N LYS A 268 -11.24 16.83 15.03
CA LYS A 268 -11.07 18.30 15.05
C LYS A 268 -10.98 18.96 13.69
N ASN A 269 -10.46 18.21 12.70
CA ASN A 269 -10.19 18.71 11.35
C ASN A 269 -11.04 18.03 10.28
N GLY A 270 -12.20 17.49 10.65
CA GLY A 270 -13.11 16.81 9.73
C GLY A 270 -12.68 15.37 9.39
N VAL A 271 -13.32 14.81 8.38
CA VAL A 271 -13.07 13.43 7.93
C VAL A 271 -11.72 13.31 7.24
N ARG A 272 -10.90 12.34 7.67
CA ARG A 272 -9.60 12.03 7.06
C ARG A 272 -9.78 11.20 5.80
N VAL A 273 -9.76 11.85 4.65
CA VAL A 273 -10.04 11.20 3.36
C VAL A 273 -8.78 10.50 2.83
N PRO A 274 -8.82 9.20 2.47
CA PRO A 274 -7.67 8.43 1.98
C PRO A 274 -7.36 8.72 0.50
N VAL A 275 -7.18 9.98 0.13
CA VAL A 275 -6.94 10.40 -1.26
C VAL A 275 -5.46 10.55 -1.60
N MET A 276 -4.61 10.73 -0.57
CA MET A 276 -3.17 10.94 -0.70
C MET A 276 -2.36 9.89 0.07
N ASP A 277 -2.96 8.76 0.38
CA ASP A 277 -2.31 7.62 1.00
C ASP A 277 -1.76 6.65 -0.05
N ASN A 278 -0.90 5.72 0.41
CA ASN A 278 -0.28 4.69 -0.41
C ASN A 278 0.53 5.22 -1.61
N ALA A 279 1.14 6.40 -1.48
CA ALA A 279 2.01 6.94 -2.51
C ALA A 279 3.41 6.34 -2.41
N TYR A 280 3.87 5.73 -3.49
CA TYR A 280 5.27 5.34 -3.63
C TYR A 280 6.12 6.55 -4.01
N VAL A 281 7.22 6.77 -3.31
CA VAL A 281 8.21 7.81 -3.59
C VAL A 281 9.60 7.20 -3.44
N PRO A 282 10.45 7.24 -4.48
CA PRO A 282 11.83 6.78 -4.37
C PRO A 282 12.58 7.54 -3.26
N LEU A 283 13.44 6.85 -2.51
CA LEU A 283 14.09 7.39 -1.31
C LEU A 283 14.87 8.70 -1.56
N ASN A 284 15.50 8.81 -2.73
CA ASN A 284 16.24 10.01 -3.13
C ASN A 284 15.35 11.26 -3.30
N PHE A 285 14.04 11.11 -3.51
CA PHE A 285 13.09 12.22 -3.68
C PHE A 285 12.26 12.52 -2.43
N VAL A 286 12.40 11.76 -1.33
CA VAL A 286 11.55 11.93 -0.13
C VAL A 286 11.64 13.35 0.45
N GLY A 287 12.82 13.95 0.51
CA GLY A 287 12.99 15.33 1.01
C GLY A 287 12.23 16.36 0.15
N GLU A 288 12.31 16.24 -1.18
CA GLU A 288 11.59 17.08 -2.14
C GLU A 288 10.08 16.85 -2.03
N TYR A 289 9.63 15.58 -2.01
CA TYR A 289 8.23 15.20 -1.81
C TYR A 289 7.64 15.83 -0.55
N VAL A 290 8.31 15.71 0.59
CA VAL A 290 7.85 16.30 1.84
C VAL A 290 7.75 17.81 1.75
N SER A 291 8.73 18.47 1.15
CA SER A 291 8.72 19.93 0.96
C SER A 291 7.51 20.37 0.12
N GLN A 292 7.22 19.68 -0.98
CA GLN A 292 6.07 19.93 -1.83
C GLN A 292 4.73 19.65 -1.13
N VAL A 293 4.61 18.56 -0.36
CA VAL A 293 3.41 18.26 0.44
C VAL A 293 3.17 19.32 1.51
N LYS A 294 4.20 19.83 2.19
CA LYS A 294 4.06 20.93 3.15
C LYS A 294 3.62 22.24 2.48
N ALA A 295 4.10 22.50 1.27
CA ALA A 295 3.62 23.65 0.48
C ALA A 295 2.17 23.49 0.05
N LEU A 296 1.76 22.27 -0.35
CA LEU A 296 0.39 21.92 -0.70
C LEU A 296 -0.55 22.09 0.52
N ALA A 297 -0.12 21.65 1.70
CA ALA A 297 -0.84 21.83 2.96
C ALA A 297 -1.15 23.31 3.24
N LYS A 298 -0.16 24.17 3.06
CA LYS A 298 -0.33 25.63 3.19
C LYS A 298 -1.29 26.20 2.15
N LYS A 299 -1.16 25.81 0.88
CA LYS A 299 -2.02 26.22 -0.23
C LYS A 299 -3.50 25.91 0.05
N HIS A 300 -3.76 24.75 0.61
CA HIS A 300 -5.13 24.28 0.89
C HIS A 300 -5.61 24.54 2.34
N MET A 301 -4.76 25.17 3.17
CA MET A 301 -5.04 25.49 4.57
C MET A 301 -5.51 24.25 5.36
N THR A 302 -4.81 23.12 5.22
CA THR A 302 -5.12 21.87 5.91
C THR A 302 -3.85 21.25 6.49
N GLU A 303 -3.99 20.50 7.58
CA GLU A 303 -2.89 19.74 8.17
C GLU A 303 -2.67 18.46 7.37
N MET A 304 -1.41 18.15 7.09
CA MET A 304 -1.00 16.98 6.32
C MET A 304 0.26 16.36 6.93
N PRO A 305 0.19 15.80 8.15
CA PRO A 305 1.31 15.07 8.71
C PRO A 305 1.57 13.80 7.90
N LEU A 306 2.85 13.53 7.67
CA LEU A 306 3.31 12.41 6.88
C LEU A 306 3.71 11.23 7.78
N TYR A 307 3.38 10.03 7.34
CA TYR A 307 3.89 8.76 7.88
C TYR A 307 4.07 7.75 6.77
N GLY A 308 4.97 6.81 6.94
CA GLY A 308 5.20 5.76 5.95
C GLY A 308 6.43 4.93 6.22
N SER A 309 6.70 4.00 5.31
CA SER A 309 7.84 3.10 5.42
C SER A 309 8.90 3.43 4.37
N ALA A 310 10.12 3.71 4.83
CA ALA A 310 11.26 3.92 3.94
C ALA A 310 11.71 2.63 3.25
N LEU A 311 11.41 1.44 3.80
CA LEU A 311 11.72 0.17 3.16
C LEU A 311 10.89 -0.05 1.89
N SER A 312 9.59 0.24 1.96
CA SER A 312 8.70 0.10 0.79
C SER A 312 8.68 1.35 -0.07
N GLY A 313 9.21 2.49 0.40
CA GLY A 313 9.07 3.78 -0.26
C GLY A 313 7.63 4.31 -0.25
N VAL A 314 6.74 3.78 0.60
CA VAL A 314 5.33 4.15 0.59
C VAL A 314 4.98 5.07 1.74
N TYR A 315 4.42 6.21 1.38
CA TYR A 315 4.06 7.28 2.30
C TYR A 315 2.58 7.61 2.24
N ASN A 316 2.07 8.10 3.36
CA ASN A 316 0.66 8.39 3.54
C ASN A 316 0.49 9.81 4.09
N VAL A 317 -0.48 10.51 3.53
CA VAL A 317 -0.93 11.82 3.98
C VAL A 317 -2.45 11.84 3.90
N ARG A 318 -3.14 12.18 4.98
CA ARG A 318 -4.61 12.18 5.02
C ARG A 318 -5.15 13.52 5.49
N PRO A 319 -5.42 14.44 4.57
CA PRO A 319 -6.04 15.73 4.90
C PRO A 319 -7.47 15.55 5.41
N GLY A 320 -7.87 16.41 6.34
CA GLY A 320 -9.24 16.43 6.85
C GLY A 320 -10.15 17.39 6.06
N PHE A 321 -11.41 17.00 5.88
CA PHE A 321 -12.43 17.78 5.18
C PHE A 321 -13.79 17.70 5.87
N ASP A 322 -14.57 18.77 5.78
CA ASP A 322 -16.01 18.72 6.08
C ASP A 322 -16.79 18.23 4.84
N LEU A 323 -17.00 16.93 4.76
CA LEU A 323 -17.67 16.31 3.61
C LEU A 323 -19.18 16.61 3.53
N SER A 324 -19.79 17.23 4.55
CA SER A 324 -21.15 17.77 4.45
C SER A 324 -21.22 18.95 3.49
N SER A 325 -20.12 19.71 3.38
CA SER A 325 -19.96 20.85 2.48
C SER A 325 -19.65 20.42 1.03
N LEU A 326 -20.44 20.90 0.07
CA LEU A 326 -20.13 20.70 -1.36
C LEU A 326 -18.79 21.31 -1.76
N SER A 327 -18.45 22.46 -1.17
CA SER A 327 -17.16 23.13 -1.40
C SER A 327 -15.98 22.23 -1.01
N ASP A 328 -16.05 21.59 0.16
CA ASP A 328 -14.96 20.72 0.63
C ASP A 328 -14.88 19.42 -0.16
N ARG A 329 -16.02 18.85 -0.56
CA ARG A 329 -16.03 17.71 -1.50
C ARG A 329 -15.34 18.03 -2.83
N GLN A 330 -15.51 19.25 -3.36
CA GLN A 330 -14.80 19.71 -4.56
C GLN A 330 -13.30 19.93 -4.28
N LYS A 331 -12.94 20.43 -3.10
CA LYS A 331 -11.53 20.60 -2.70
C LYS A 331 -10.77 19.28 -2.65
N VAL A 332 -11.42 18.18 -2.21
CA VAL A 332 -10.79 16.84 -2.22
C VAL A 332 -10.21 16.51 -3.58
N PHE A 333 -10.98 16.70 -4.66
CA PHE A 333 -10.52 16.36 -6.01
C PHE A 333 -9.50 17.35 -6.55
N LYS A 334 -9.62 18.63 -6.22
CA LYS A 334 -8.61 19.63 -6.59
C LYS A 334 -7.28 19.31 -5.91
N LEU A 335 -7.31 18.99 -4.64
CA LEU A 335 -6.15 18.57 -3.88
C LEU A 335 -5.51 17.30 -4.47
N LEU A 336 -6.33 16.32 -4.84
CA LEU A 336 -5.86 15.08 -5.44
C LEU A 336 -5.17 15.32 -6.79
N VAL A 337 -5.65 16.24 -7.62
CA VAL A 337 -4.98 16.63 -8.88
C VAL A 337 -3.64 17.29 -8.59
N ASP A 338 -3.61 18.30 -7.72
CA ASP A 338 -2.36 18.97 -7.33
C ASP A 338 -1.35 17.96 -6.73
N TYR A 339 -1.82 17.00 -5.97
CA TYR A 339 -0.99 15.95 -5.39
C TYR A 339 -0.43 14.97 -6.43
N ALA A 340 -1.21 14.59 -7.43
CA ALA A 340 -0.75 13.73 -8.51
C ALA A 340 0.40 14.40 -9.30
N GLU A 341 0.36 15.73 -9.49
CA GLU A 341 1.47 16.48 -10.10
C GLU A 341 2.74 16.39 -9.26
N ILE A 342 2.61 16.46 -7.92
CA ILE A 342 3.75 16.26 -7.01
C ILE A 342 4.33 14.85 -7.17
N ILE A 343 3.49 13.82 -7.14
CA ILE A 343 3.93 12.43 -7.28
C ILE A 343 4.66 12.20 -8.61
N ASN A 344 4.11 12.73 -9.71
CA ASN A 344 4.76 12.62 -11.02
C ASN A 344 6.12 13.35 -11.04
N SER A 345 6.26 14.50 -10.36
CA SER A 345 7.53 15.26 -10.32
C SER A 345 8.65 14.54 -9.56
N VAL A 346 8.30 13.61 -8.69
CA VAL A 346 9.25 12.81 -7.91
C VAL A 346 9.34 11.35 -8.40
N GLU A 347 8.91 11.08 -9.63
CA GLU A 347 8.95 9.75 -10.24
C GLU A 347 8.24 8.68 -9.41
N GLY A 348 7.17 9.08 -8.69
CA GLY A 348 6.42 8.24 -7.79
C GLY A 348 5.15 7.65 -8.42
N SER A 349 4.41 6.89 -7.60
CA SER A 349 3.09 6.35 -7.91
C SER A 349 2.09 6.63 -6.78
N ILE A 350 0.82 6.82 -7.12
CA ILE A 350 -0.26 6.99 -6.14
C ILE A 350 -0.83 5.67 -5.60
N THR A 351 -0.30 4.53 -6.03
CA THR A 351 -0.82 3.17 -5.77
C THR A 351 0.26 2.19 -5.27
N GLY A 352 1.23 2.65 -4.49
CA GLY A 352 2.37 1.85 -4.04
C GLY A 352 2.00 0.57 -3.27
N ASN A 353 1.15 0.66 -2.24
CA ASN A 353 0.78 -0.48 -1.37
C ASN A 353 -0.66 -0.97 -1.54
N ALA A 354 -1.46 -0.31 -2.33
CA ALA A 354 -2.86 -0.66 -2.54
C ALA A 354 -3.35 -0.12 -3.88
N ALA A 355 -4.33 -0.76 -4.46
CA ALA A 355 -4.93 -0.33 -5.71
C ALA A 355 -5.65 1.04 -5.57
N GLU A 356 -5.92 1.68 -6.71
CA GLU A 356 -6.41 3.06 -6.79
C GLU A 356 -7.77 3.32 -6.13
N GLY A 357 -8.62 2.31 -6.03
CA GLY A 357 -9.99 2.50 -5.62
C GLY A 357 -10.77 3.42 -6.56
N ARG A 358 -12.01 3.71 -6.20
CA ARG A 358 -12.88 4.57 -7.01
C ARG A 358 -12.39 6.01 -7.10
N VAL A 359 -11.89 6.56 -5.98
CA VAL A 359 -11.52 7.98 -5.89
C VAL A 359 -10.28 8.32 -6.71
N LYS A 360 -9.24 7.47 -6.65
CA LYS A 360 -8.00 7.71 -7.38
C LYS A 360 -8.06 7.28 -8.86
N SER A 361 -9.08 6.51 -9.28
CA SER A 361 -9.22 6.05 -10.68
C SER A 361 -9.20 7.19 -11.71
N ILE A 362 -9.73 8.37 -11.36
CA ILE A 362 -9.72 9.55 -12.25
C ILE A 362 -8.29 10.02 -12.54
N ILE A 363 -7.41 9.98 -11.53
CA ILE A 363 -6.02 10.45 -11.64
C ILE A 363 -5.14 9.35 -12.25
N SER A 364 -5.30 8.10 -11.81
CA SER A 364 -4.59 6.96 -12.35
C SER A 364 -4.71 6.90 -13.87
N LYS A 365 -5.91 7.06 -14.41
CA LYS A 365 -6.14 7.11 -15.85
C LYS A 365 -5.39 8.23 -16.58
N LYS A 366 -5.30 9.42 -15.97
CA LYS A 366 -4.57 10.54 -16.58
C LYS A 366 -3.06 10.31 -16.67
N SER A 367 -2.53 9.51 -15.75
CA SER A 367 -1.10 9.17 -15.70
C SER A 367 -0.77 7.92 -16.52
N THR A 368 -1.77 7.12 -16.90
CA THR A 368 -1.58 5.86 -17.63
C THR A 368 -1.54 6.12 -19.15
N ASN A 369 -0.67 5.41 -19.85
CA ASN A 369 -0.58 5.43 -21.31
C ASN A 369 -1.91 4.99 -21.96
N GLU A 370 -2.37 5.69 -23.01
CA GLU A 370 -3.63 5.40 -23.70
C GLU A 370 -3.72 3.96 -24.24
N GLN A 371 -2.63 3.41 -24.76
CA GLN A 371 -2.59 2.02 -25.26
C GLN A 371 -2.76 1.00 -24.13
N LEU A 372 -2.25 1.31 -22.91
CA LEU A 372 -2.50 0.48 -21.73
C LEU A 372 -3.95 0.56 -21.29
N LEU A 373 -4.57 1.74 -21.34
CA LEU A 373 -6.00 1.89 -21.01
C LEU A 373 -6.90 1.04 -21.94
N ASP A 374 -6.58 0.99 -23.24
CA ASP A 374 -7.30 0.12 -24.18
C ASP A 374 -7.13 -1.37 -23.85
N ILE A 375 -5.93 -1.78 -23.46
CA ILE A 375 -5.67 -3.16 -23.03
C ILE A 375 -6.42 -3.48 -21.74
N TYR A 376 -6.44 -2.56 -20.78
CA TYR A 376 -7.19 -2.76 -19.54
C TYR A 376 -8.69 -2.87 -19.75
N ALA A 377 -9.23 -2.06 -20.66
CA ALA A 377 -10.63 -2.17 -21.06
C ALA A 377 -10.93 -3.54 -21.71
N GLU A 378 -10.03 -4.04 -22.55
CA GLU A 378 -10.16 -5.36 -23.17
C GLU A 378 -10.08 -6.49 -22.13
N ILE A 379 -9.17 -6.40 -21.15
CA ILE A 379 -9.08 -7.36 -20.02
C ILE A 379 -10.41 -7.37 -19.24
N LYS A 380 -10.95 -6.20 -18.91
CA LYS A 380 -12.23 -6.09 -18.21
C LYS A 380 -13.35 -6.75 -19.01
N ASP A 381 -13.44 -6.49 -20.32
CA ASP A 381 -14.45 -7.07 -21.20
C ASP A 381 -14.33 -8.60 -21.33
N VAL A 382 -13.11 -9.15 -21.25
CA VAL A 382 -12.88 -10.60 -21.25
C VAL A 382 -13.54 -11.28 -20.05
N PHE A 383 -13.48 -10.68 -18.85
CA PHE A 383 -14.01 -11.25 -17.60
C PHE A 383 -15.44 -10.82 -17.30
N ASP A 384 -15.80 -9.61 -17.69
CA ASP A 384 -17.07 -8.98 -17.33
C ASP A 384 -17.66 -8.13 -18.46
N PRO A 385 -18.11 -8.75 -19.57
CA PRO A 385 -18.61 -8.02 -20.74
C PRO A 385 -19.90 -7.22 -20.48
N LYS A 386 -20.54 -7.40 -19.32
CA LYS A 386 -21.74 -6.64 -18.91
C LYS A 386 -21.46 -5.54 -17.90
N ASP A 387 -20.18 -5.37 -17.50
CA ASP A 387 -19.73 -4.39 -16.49
C ASP A 387 -20.57 -4.39 -15.21
N ILE A 388 -20.85 -5.60 -14.68
CA ILE A 388 -21.61 -5.79 -13.42
C ILE A 388 -20.71 -5.91 -12.20
N LEU A 389 -19.42 -6.26 -12.38
CA LEU A 389 -18.45 -6.43 -11.29
C LEU A 389 -17.77 -5.11 -10.96
N ASN A 390 -18.11 -4.55 -9.83
CA ASN A 390 -17.55 -3.31 -9.27
C ASN A 390 -17.41 -2.18 -10.31
N PRO A 391 -18.48 -1.76 -10.98
CA PRO A 391 -18.43 -0.72 -12.01
C PRO A 391 -17.94 0.61 -11.43
N GLY A 392 -17.20 1.39 -12.24
CA GLY A 392 -16.61 2.67 -11.82
C GLY A 392 -15.30 2.52 -11.01
N VAL A 393 -14.74 1.32 -10.93
CA VAL A 393 -13.38 1.07 -10.45
C VAL A 393 -12.57 0.53 -11.62
N LYS A 394 -11.37 1.05 -11.86
CA LYS A 394 -10.52 0.74 -13.03
C LYS A 394 -11.22 0.99 -14.40
N SER A 395 -12.40 1.57 -14.38
CA SER A 395 -13.22 1.91 -15.56
C SER A 395 -13.52 3.42 -15.57
N GLU A 396 -14.33 3.91 -16.52
CA GLU A 396 -14.67 5.33 -16.58
C GLU A 396 -15.54 5.76 -15.40
N VAL A 397 -15.14 6.85 -14.74
CA VAL A 397 -15.90 7.47 -13.64
C VAL A 397 -16.07 8.96 -13.92
N SER A 398 -17.30 9.43 -13.77
CA SER A 398 -17.61 10.87 -13.85
C SER A 398 -17.16 11.58 -12.59
N LEU A 399 -16.35 12.64 -12.72
CA LEU A 399 -16.00 13.52 -11.59
C LEU A 399 -17.23 14.04 -10.85
N LYS A 400 -18.30 14.34 -11.58
CA LYS A 400 -19.58 14.80 -10.99
C LYS A 400 -20.20 13.73 -10.11
N GLU A 401 -20.20 12.47 -10.55
CA GLU A 401 -20.70 11.34 -9.75
C GLU A 401 -19.85 11.12 -8.51
N MET A 402 -18.55 11.22 -8.63
CA MET A 402 -17.62 11.08 -7.51
C MET A 402 -17.89 12.15 -6.43
N ILE A 403 -17.98 13.43 -6.83
CA ILE A 403 -18.27 14.54 -5.90
C ILE A 403 -19.65 14.35 -5.23
N THR A 404 -20.63 13.88 -5.98
CA THR A 404 -21.99 13.69 -5.49
C THR A 404 -22.09 12.52 -4.50
N ASN A 405 -21.36 11.44 -4.75
CA ASN A 405 -21.40 10.19 -3.99
C ASN A 405 -20.35 10.10 -2.89
N LEU A 406 -19.48 11.11 -2.72
CA LEU A 406 -18.63 11.17 -1.52
C LEU A 406 -19.52 11.15 -0.28
N ARG A 407 -19.20 10.27 0.65
CA ARG A 407 -19.94 10.08 1.89
C ARG A 407 -20.04 11.39 2.65
N LYS A 408 -21.28 11.81 2.96
CA LYS A 408 -21.55 13.08 3.64
C LYS A 408 -21.47 12.94 5.15
N ASP A 409 -21.91 11.80 5.65
CA ASP A 409 -22.01 11.48 7.06
C ASP A 409 -21.18 10.22 7.33
N TYR A 410 -20.23 10.33 8.23
CA TYR A 410 -19.64 9.15 8.87
C TYR A 410 -20.57 8.81 10.05
N ASP A 411 -21.35 7.77 9.88
CA ASP A 411 -22.15 7.25 10.97
C ASP A 411 -21.19 6.69 12.03
N GLU A 412 -21.13 7.34 13.19
CA GLU A 412 -20.25 6.96 14.32
C GLU A 412 -20.47 5.50 14.78
N GLY A 413 -21.58 4.87 14.36
CA GLY A 413 -21.94 3.49 14.70
C GLY A 413 -21.07 2.40 14.07
N ILE A 414 -20.27 2.70 13.02
CA ILE A 414 -19.43 1.71 12.33
C ILE A 414 -18.00 1.62 12.93
N ILE A 415 -17.61 2.58 13.77
CA ILE A 415 -16.26 2.66 14.35
C ILE A 415 -16.23 2.32 15.84
N LYS A 416 -17.38 2.04 16.47
CA LYS A 416 -17.50 1.85 17.94
C LYS A 416 -17.71 0.40 18.41
N GLU A 417 -17.44 -0.62 17.57
CA GLU A 417 -17.38 -2.01 18.05
C GLU A 417 -16.02 -2.66 17.85
#